data_0b0d17a1e15bb43cfe3946d38d736792
#
_entry.id   0b0d17a1e15bb43cfe3946d38d736792
#
_cell.length_a   1.000
_cell.length_b   1.000
_cell.length_c   1.000
_cell.angle_alpha   90.00
_cell.angle_beta   90.00
_cell.angle_gamma   90.00
#
_symmetry.space_group_name_H-M   'P 1'
#
loop_
_entity.id
_entity.type
_entity.pdbx_description
1 polymer ?
#
loop_
_entity_poly.entity_id
_entity_poly.type
_entity_poly.pdbx_seq_one_letter_code
_entity_poly.pdbx_strand_id
1 'polypeptide(L)'
;MILKFDLIQKFRGIYKHSSPNARLNLIMKLGSSSQITVNLLTPDNWLRLKNIRLRALIENPEAFGPTYDEESKLNEQGWRNRFKKEDYLIGSLENEDVGTMYIEVLKGDHGTTCWIGGCWTDPRYRGFGVMKSMFEFIDLHSKEKGWQRQGLGVWVHNQGAIKAYESIGFSVAGEKMASTSRPGSYFQHMVRDSK
;
A
#
# COMPACT_ATOMS: atom_id res chain seq x y z
N MET A 1 20.76 -3.88 26.57
CA MET A 1 19.40 -4.09 27.18
C MET A 1 18.46 -2.90 27.00
N ILE A 2 18.95 -1.68 26.85
CA ILE A 2 18.15 -0.43 26.70
C ILE A 2 17.47 -0.31 25.33
N LEU A 3 18.11 -0.73 24.25
CA LEU A 3 17.57 -0.69 22.87
C LEU A 3 16.31 -1.55 22.64
N LYS A 4 16.09 -2.62 23.42
CA LYS A 4 14.91 -3.48 23.31
C LYS A 4 13.65 -2.86 23.95
N PHE A 5 13.81 -2.01 24.95
CA PHE A 5 12.67 -1.38 25.65
C PHE A 5 12.05 -0.25 24.82
N ASP A 6 12.87 0.50 24.10
CA ASP A 6 12.43 1.59 23.25
C ASP A 6 11.62 1.09 22.01
N LEU A 7 12.03 -0.05 21.43
CA LEU A 7 11.31 -0.69 20.35
C LEU A 7 9.89 -1.10 20.77
N ILE A 8 9.76 -1.68 21.97
CA ILE A 8 8.47 -2.15 22.52
C ILE A 8 7.51 -0.99 22.82
N GLN A 9 8.01 0.15 23.30
CA GLN A 9 7.19 1.33 23.57
C GLN A 9 6.68 1.99 22.28
N LYS A 10 7.52 2.04 21.24
CA LYS A 10 7.18 2.61 19.93
C LYS A 10 6.04 1.86 19.22
N PHE A 11 5.87 0.58 19.55
CA PHE A 11 4.88 -0.32 18.93
C PHE A 11 3.60 -0.55 19.77
N ARG A 12 3.51 -0.03 20.99
CA ARG A 12 2.36 -0.24 21.88
C ARG A 12 1.01 0.24 21.33
N GLY A 13 1.00 1.20 20.41
CA GLY A 13 -0.23 1.76 19.82
C GLY A 13 -0.84 0.98 18.65
N ILE A 14 -0.09 0.05 18.06
CA ILE A 14 -0.40 -0.49 16.73
C ILE A 14 -1.13 -1.85 16.78
N TYR A 15 -1.18 -2.51 17.93
CA TYR A 15 -1.46 -3.94 18.02
C TYR A 15 -2.75 -4.33 18.73
N LYS A 16 -3.90 -3.74 18.37
CA LYS A 16 -5.16 -4.10 19.05
C LYS A 16 -5.73 -5.49 18.70
N HIS A 17 -5.25 -6.19 17.66
CA HIS A 17 -5.91 -7.39 17.13
C HIS A 17 -5.07 -8.68 16.99
N SER A 18 -3.83 -8.73 17.44
CA SER A 18 -3.03 -9.97 17.46
C SER A 18 -2.66 -10.40 18.87
N SER A 19 -2.53 -11.74 19.08
CA SER A 19 -2.19 -12.26 20.41
C SER A 19 -0.79 -11.78 20.86
N PRO A 20 -0.55 -11.58 22.17
CA PRO A 20 0.76 -11.13 22.68
C PRO A 20 1.92 -12.04 22.26
N ASN A 21 1.69 -13.34 22.16
CA ASN A 21 2.71 -14.32 21.75
C ASN A 21 3.04 -14.25 20.26
N ALA A 22 2.06 -14.04 19.38
CA ALA A 22 2.29 -13.85 17.96
C ALA A 22 3.13 -12.59 17.69
N ARG A 23 2.89 -11.53 18.47
CA ARG A 23 3.65 -10.28 18.40
C ARG A 23 5.08 -10.43 18.88
N LEU A 24 5.27 -11.10 20.00
CA LEU A 24 6.60 -11.33 20.57
C LEU A 24 7.45 -12.21 19.65
N ASN A 25 6.86 -13.24 19.06
CA ASN A 25 7.52 -14.10 18.09
C ASN A 25 7.91 -13.33 16.82
N LEU A 26 7.04 -12.45 16.32
CA LEU A 26 7.35 -11.61 15.18
C LEU A 26 8.48 -10.61 15.49
N ILE A 27 8.43 -9.93 16.66
CA ILE A 27 9.49 -9.02 17.10
C ILE A 27 10.82 -9.76 17.32
N MET A 28 10.80 -10.95 17.88
CA MET A 28 12.02 -11.77 18.05
C MET A 28 12.56 -12.26 16.70
N LYS A 29 11.69 -12.60 15.76
CA LYS A 29 12.07 -13.00 14.40
C LYS A 29 12.65 -11.83 13.59
N LEU A 30 12.12 -10.61 13.77
CA LEU A 30 12.58 -9.38 13.12
C LEU A 30 13.78 -8.72 13.81
N GLY A 31 14.22 -9.24 14.96
CA GLY A 31 15.35 -8.70 15.74
C GLY A 31 16.74 -8.94 15.14
N SER A 32 16.84 -9.69 14.04
CA SER A 32 18.03 -9.82 13.22
C SER A 32 17.75 -9.25 11.83
N SER A 33 18.06 -7.96 11.61
CA SER A 33 18.25 -7.31 10.28
C SER A 33 17.33 -7.75 9.13
N SER A 34 16.02 -7.90 9.38
CA SER A 34 15.07 -8.21 8.29
C SER A 34 14.83 -6.96 7.45
N GLN A 35 15.48 -6.90 6.30
CA GLN A 35 15.36 -5.79 5.36
C GLN A 35 14.08 -5.94 4.54
N ILE A 36 13.29 -4.86 4.45
CA ILE A 36 12.18 -4.77 3.51
C ILE A 36 12.77 -4.63 2.12
N THR A 37 12.38 -5.53 1.22
CA THR A 37 12.71 -5.42 -0.21
C THR A 37 11.48 -4.96 -0.98
N VAL A 38 11.69 -4.04 -1.93
CA VAL A 38 10.61 -3.56 -2.82
C VAL A 38 10.94 -4.00 -4.23
N ASN A 39 9.98 -4.64 -4.88
CA ASN A 39 10.13 -5.17 -6.23
C ASN A 39 9.10 -4.52 -7.16
N LEU A 40 9.58 -3.98 -8.28
CA LEU A 40 8.75 -3.65 -9.42
C LEU A 40 8.46 -4.95 -10.18
N LEU A 41 7.19 -5.28 -10.32
CA LEU A 41 6.76 -6.51 -11.00
C LEU A 41 6.76 -6.35 -12.52
N THR A 42 6.90 -7.49 -13.19
CA THR A 42 6.71 -7.64 -14.64
C THR A 42 5.46 -8.50 -14.91
N PRO A 43 4.95 -8.54 -16.15
CA PRO A 43 3.83 -9.42 -16.51
C PRO A 43 4.05 -10.89 -16.16
N ASP A 44 5.30 -11.38 -16.08
CA ASP A 44 5.61 -12.75 -15.68
C ASP A 44 5.37 -13.00 -14.18
N ASN A 45 5.30 -11.95 -13.39
CA ASN A 45 4.95 -12.02 -11.97
C ASN A 45 3.43 -11.96 -11.70
N TRP A 46 2.58 -12.12 -12.72
CA TRP A 46 1.13 -12.00 -12.60
C TRP A 46 0.52 -12.84 -11.48
N LEU A 47 1.03 -14.05 -11.28
CA LEU A 47 0.52 -14.93 -10.22
C LEU A 47 0.86 -14.40 -8.81
N ARG A 48 2.05 -13.81 -8.66
CA ARG A 48 2.47 -13.15 -7.42
C ARG A 48 1.57 -11.95 -7.12
N LEU A 49 1.30 -11.12 -8.14
CA LEU A 49 0.34 -10.01 -8.04
C LEU A 49 -1.05 -10.50 -7.66
N LYS A 50 -1.57 -11.53 -8.36
CA LYS A 50 -2.87 -12.12 -8.07
C LYS A 50 -2.98 -12.53 -6.60
N ASN A 51 -2.00 -13.27 -6.11
CA ASN A 51 -2.03 -13.83 -4.75
C ASN A 51 -2.11 -12.73 -3.68
N ILE A 52 -1.24 -11.72 -3.76
CA ILE A 52 -1.25 -10.64 -2.77
C ILE A 52 -2.50 -9.76 -2.89
N ARG A 53 -2.95 -9.48 -4.12
CA ARG A 53 -4.13 -8.66 -4.35
C ARG A 53 -5.41 -9.32 -3.85
N LEU A 54 -5.61 -10.60 -4.13
CA LEU A 54 -6.79 -11.33 -3.64
C LEU A 54 -6.78 -11.45 -2.11
N ARG A 55 -5.62 -11.63 -1.49
CA ARG A 55 -5.48 -11.59 -0.04
C ARG A 55 -5.88 -10.22 0.53
N ALA A 56 -5.43 -9.13 -0.08
CA ALA A 56 -5.80 -7.77 0.34
C ALA A 56 -7.32 -7.54 0.28
N LEU A 57 -7.98 -8.02 -0.77
CA LEU A 57 -9.44 -7.91 -0.95
C LEU A 57 -10.24 -8.75 0.05
N ILE A 58 -9.72 -9.91 0.47
CA ILE A 58 -10.33 -10.73 1.52
C ILE A 58 -10.19 -10.08 2.90
N GLU A 59 -8.98 -9.61 3.22
CA GLU A 59 -8.68 -9.13 4.57
C GLU A 59 -9.21 -7.72 4.85
N ASN A 60 -9.30 -6.87 3.83
CA ASN A 60 -9.75 -5.48 3.96
C ASN A 60 -10.68 -5.05 2.81
N PRO A 61 -11.82 -5.72 2.60
CA PRO A 61 -12.72 -5.45 1.47
C PRO A 61 -13.25 -4.01 1.47
N GLU A 62 -13.35 -3.38 2.64
CA GLU A 62 -13.81 -2.00 2.80
C GLU A 62 -12.80 -0.96 2.31
N ALA A 63 -11.53 -1.32 2.17
CA ALA A 63 -10.48 -0.40 1.74
C ALA A 63 -10.45 -0.16 0.22
N PHE A 64 -11.09 -1.04 -0.57
CA PHE A 64 -10.99 -1.06 -2.02
C PHE A 64 -12.32 -0.81 -2.72
N GLY A 65 -12.26 -0.29 -3.95
CA GLY A 65 -13.42 -0.22 -4.84
C GLY A 65 -13.82 -1.60 -5.38
N PRO A 66 -12.92 -2.31 -6.09
CA PRO A 66 -13.16 -3.67 -6.60
C PRO A 66 -13.30 -4.69 -5.47
N THR A 67 -14.06 -5.77 -5.76
CA THR A 67 -14.31 -6.87 -4.81
C THR A 67 -13.46 -8.10 -5.13
N TYR A 68 -13.36 -9.01 -4.15
CA TYR A 68 -12.73 -10.32 -4.36
C TYR A 68 -13.45 -11.13 -5.45
N ASP A 69 -14.79 -11.12 -5.45
CA ASP A 69 -15.60 -11.88 -6.41
C ASP A 69 -15.40 -11.43 -7.86
N GLU A 70 -15.14 -10.14 -8.07
CA GLU A 70 -14.82 -9.60 -9.38
C GLU A 70 -13.42 -9.99 -9.82
N GLU A 71 -12.40 -9.75 -8.99
CA GLU A 71 -11.02 -9.94 -9.38
C GLU A 71 -10.59 -11.42 -9.39
N SER A 72 -11.18 -12.27 -8.55
CA SER A 72 -10.87 -13.70 -8.51
C SER A 72 -11.25 -14.44 -9.80
N LYS A 73 -12.22 -13.93 -10.56
CA LYS A 73 -12.68 -14.49 -11.85
C LYS A 73 -11.73 -14.19 -13.01
N LEU A 74 -10.78 -13.28 -12.83
CA LEU A 74 -9.81 -12.97 -13.87
C LEU A 74 -8.91 -14.19 -14.14
N ASN A 75 -8.79 -14.54 -15.41
CA ASN A 75 -7.81 -15.54 -15.88
C ASN A 75 -6.40 -14.93 -15.95
N GLU A 76 -5.39 -15.72 -16.31
CA GLU A 76 -4.00 -15.25 -16.47
C GLU A 76 -3.91 -14.03 -17.38
N GLN A 77 -4.56 -14.08 -18.55
CA GLN A 77 -4.51 -12.96 -19.48
C GLN A 77 -5.11 -11.67 -18.90
N GLY A 78 -6.16 -11.78 -18.09
CA GLY A 78 -6.75 -10.65 -17.36
C GLY A 78 -5.75 -10.04 -16.38
N TRP A 79 -5.01 -10.86 -15.64
CA TRP A 79 -3.96 -10.39 -14.73
C TRP A 79 -2.77 -9.77 -15.47
N ARG A 80 -2.30 -10.41 -16.56
CA ARG A 80 -1.20 -9.86 -17.38
C ARG A 80 -1.57 -8.54 -18.06
N ASN A 81 -2.82 -8.36 -18.46
CA ASN A 81 -3.27 -7.12 -19.12
C ASN A 81 -3.22 -5.90 -18.19
N ARG A 82 -3.25 -6.06 -16.88
CA ARG A 82 -3.11 -4.96 -15.93
C ARG A 82 -1.78 -4.22 -16.08
N PHE A 83 -0.72 -4.94 -16.38
CA PHE A 83 0.62 -4.37 -16.57
C PHE A 83 0.77 -3.49 -17.82
N LYS A 84 -0.25 -3.41 -18.68
CA LYS A 84 -0.25 -2.49 -19.83
C LYS A 84 -0.48 -1.04 -19.45
N LYS A 85 -1.07 -0.80 -18.29
CA LYS A 85 -1.45 0.54 -17.81
C LYS A 85 -0.78 0.91 -16.49
N GLU A 86 -0.47 -0.09 -15.68
CA GLU A 86 -0.08 0.09 -14.30
C GLU A 86 1.25 -0.61 -14.02
N ASP A 87 2.14 0.09 -13.35
CA ASP A 87 3.32 -0.49 -12.71
C ASP A 87 2.91 -1.01 -11.32
N TYR A 88 3.30 -2.23 -10.97
CA TYR A 88 2.95 -2.86 -9.69
C TYR A 88 4.17 -3.02 -8.81
N LEU A 89 4.08 -2.56 -7.56
CA LEU A 89 5.08 -2.78 -6.52
C LEU A 89 4.61 -3.80 -5.51
N ILE A 90 5.55 -4.63 -5.06
CA ILE A 90 5.38 -5.50 -3.89
C ILE A 90 6.49 -5.21 -2.90
N GLY A 91 6.10 -4.96 -1.66
CA GLY A 91 6.99 -4.96 -0.50
C GLY A 91 7.02 -6.33 0.14
N SER A 92 8.22 -6.89 0.30
CA SER A 92 8.43 -8.21 0.91
C SER A 92 9.31 -8.09 2.16
N LEU A 93 9.04 -8.94 3.14
CA LEU A 93 9.81 -9.08 4.35
C LEU A 93 10.11 -10.58 4.54
N GLU A 94 11.35 -10.96 4.71
CA GLU A 94 11.77 -12.38 4.84
C GLU A 94 11.17 -13.31 3.76
N ASN A 95 11.14 -12.86 2.51
CA ASN A 95 10.56 -13.56 1.35
C ASN A 95 9.02 -13.73 1.40
N GLU A 96 8.32 -13.14 2.37
CA GLU A 96 6.86 -13.05 2.38
C GLU A 96 6.42 -11.72 1.75
N ASP A 97 5.48 -11.77 0.82
CA ASP A 97 4.88 -10.58 0.22
C ASP A 97 3.88 -9.98 1.21
N VAL A 98 4.20 -8.79 1.71
CA VAL A 98 3.47 -8.18 2.84
C VAL A 98 2.87 -6.81 2.51
N GLY A 99 3.16 -6.27 1.33
CA GLY A 99 2.58 -5.00 0.86
C GLY A 99 2.46 -4.96 -0.65
N THR A 100 1.47 -4.22 -1.16
CA THR A 100 1.28 -3.99 -2.59
C THR A 100 0.72 -2.61 -2.87
N MET A 101 0.98 -2.10 -4.07
CA MET A 101 0.35 -0.94 -4.68
C MET A 101 0.54 -0.97 -6.18
N TYR A 102 -0.23 -0.17 -6.91
CA TYR A 102 0.03 0.12 -8.31
C TYR A 102 0.24 1.61 -8.54
N ILE A 103 0.92 1.93 -9.61
CA ILE A 103 1.15 3.28 -10.10
C ILE A 103 0.72 3.34 -11.56
N GLU A 104 -0.18 4.26 -11.89
CA GLU A 104 -0.58 4.58 -13.25
C GLU A 104 -0.05 5.96 -13.61
N VAL A 105 0.73 6.06 -14.70
CA VAL A 105 1.20 7.35 -15.22
C VAL A 105 0.05 8.00 -15.98
N LEU A 106 -0.42 9.12 -15.46
CA LEU A 106 -1.49 9.90 -16.08
C LEU A 106 -1.43 11.35 -15.63
N LYS A 107 -1.93 12.25 -16.46
CA LYS A 107 -2.20 13.64 -16.06
C LYS A 107 -3.53 13.68 -15.34
N GLY A 108 -3.50 13.79 -14.04
CA GLY A 108 -4.68 13.82 -13.19
C GLY A 108 -4.98 15.17 -12.57
N ASP A 109 -5.96 15.18 -11.70
CA ASP A 109 -6.35 16.37 -10.94
C ASP A 109 -5.21 16.87 -10.06
N HIS A 110 -5.25 18.14 -9.71
CA HIS A 110 -4.26 18.81 -8.85
C HIS A 110 -2.83 18.77 -9.41
N GLY A 111 -2.68 18.60 -10.74
CA GLY A 111 -1.38 18.57 -11.45
C GLY A 111 -0.61 17.28 -11.23
N THR A 112 -1.25 16.20 -10.81
CA THR A 112 -0.59 14.90 -10.63
C THR A 112 -0.06 14.34 -11.95
N THR A 113 1.11 13.71 -11.90
CA THR A 113 1.74 13.02 -13.04
C THR A 113 1.54 11.51 -12.97
N CYS A 114 1.13 11.00 -11.82
CA CYS A 114 0.75 9.62 -11.64
C CYS A 114 -0.29 9.47 -10.53
N TRP A 115 -1.01 8.36 -10.60
CA TRP A 115 -1.99 7.94 -9.60
C TRP A 115 -1.55 6.66 -8.93
N ILE A 116 -1.60 6.64 -7.60
CA ILE A 116 -1.23 5.47 -6.80
C ILE A 116 -2.50 4.87 -6.21
N GLY A 117 -2.67 3.59 -6.45
CA GLY A 117 -3.84 2.87 -5.94
C GLY A 117 -3.52 1.48 -5.44
N GLY A 118 -4.54 0.81 -4.91
CA GLY A 118 -4.39 -0.55 -4.41
C GLY A 118 -3.44 -0.69 -3.22
N CYS A 119 -3.12 0.40 -2.54
CA CYS A 119 -2.19 0.40 -1.40
C CYS A 119 -2.70 -0.49 -0.27
N TRP A 120 -1.93 -1.51 0.05
CA TRP A 120 -2.24 -2.41 1.15
C TRP A 120 -0.96 -2.92 1.82
N THR A 121 -1.02 -3.04 3.13
CA THR A 121 -0.02 -3.75 3.94
C THR A 121 -0.76 -4.75 4.81
N ASP A 122 -0.30 -5.99 4.77
CA ASP A 122 -0.79 -7.06 5.62
C ASP A 122 -0.88 -6.58 7.08
N PRO A 123 -2.05 -6.71 7.73
CA PRO A 123 -2.27 -6.22 9.09
C PRO A 123 -1.19 -6.65 10.10
N ARG A 124 -0.63 -7.86 9.90
CA ARG A 124 0.46 -8.39 10.75
C ARG A 124 1.76 -7.59 10.66
N TYR A 125 1.98 -6.89 9.54
CA TYR A 125 3.22 -6.18 9.22
C TYR A 125 3.04 -4.65 9.16
N ARG A 126 1.87 -4.14 9.58
CA ARG A 126 1.66 -2.69 9.71
C ARG A 126 2.55 -2.11 10.80
N GLY A 127 3.09 -0.90 10.55
CA GLY A 127 4.02 -0.24 11.46
C GLY A 127 5.49 -0.67 11.31
N PHE A 128 5.81 -1.66 10.46
CA PHE A 128 7.19 -2.06 10.18
C PHE A 128 7.83 -1.26 9.02
N GLY A 129 7.16 -0.24 8.51
CA GLY A 129 7.74 0.63 7.48
C GLY A 129 7.54 0.16 6.04
N VAL A 130 6.78 -0.92 5.80
CA VAL A 130 6.56 -1.49 4.44
C VAL A 130 6.08 -0.44 3.46
N MET A 131 5.00 0.27 3.81
CA MET A 131 4.45 1.33 2.95
C MET A 131 5.45 2.46 2.71
N LYS A 132 6.17 2.87 3.75
CA LYS A 132 7.21 3.89 3.65
C LYS A 132 8.31 3.48 2.67
N SER A 133 8.83 2.25 2.76
CA SER A 133 9.85 1.73 1.84
C SER A 133 9.36 1.67 0.39
N MET A 134 8.08 1.33 0.18
CA MET A 134 7.49 1.33 -1.16
C MET A 134 7.41 2.75 -1.74
N PHE A 135 7.06 3.76 -0.94
CA PHE A 135 7.08 5.15 -1.39
C PHE A 135 8.50 5.71 -1.59
N GLU A 136 9.47 5.28 -0.79
CA GLU A 136 10.89 5.60 -1.03
C GLU A 136 11.39 5.02 -2.36
N PHE A 137 10.94 3.83 -2.72
CA PHE A 137 11.21 3.24 -4.04
C PHE A 137 10.61 4.11 -5.17
N ILE A 138 9.36 4.58 -5.02
CA ILE A 138 8.73 5.48 -5.98
C ILE A 138 9.54 6.77 -6.12
N ASP A 139 9.96 7.37 -5.02
CA ASP A 139 10.74 8.62 -5.03
C ASP A 139 12.06 8.43 -5.76
N LEU A 140 12.77 7.33 -5.52
CA LEU A 140 14.04 7.01 -6.19
C LEU A 140 13.90 6.90 -7.72
N HIS A 141 12.78 6.38 -8.22
CA HIS A 141 12.53 6.16 -9.64
C HIS A 141 11.65 7.25 -10.29
N SER A 142 11.29 8.29 -9.54
CA SER A 142 10.24 9.24 -9.91
C SER A 142 10.53 9.96 -11.23
N LYS A 143 11.77 10.41 -11.47
CA LYS A 143 12.16 11.13 -12.69
C LYS A 143 12.15 10.24 -13.92
N GLU A 144 12.65 9.02 -13.79
CA GLU A 144 12.71 8.06 -14.88
C GLU A 144 11.31 7.57 -15.29
N LYS A 145 10.44 7.33 -14.30
CA LYS A 145 9.13 6.72 -14.49
C LYS A 145 7.98 7.72 -14.66
N GLY A 146 8.22 9.02 -14.50
CA GLY A 146 7.15 10.01 -14.55
C GLY A 146 6.30 10.10 -13.29
N TRP A 147 6.81 9.66 -12.14
CA TRP A 147 6.10 9.60 -10.86
C TRP A 147 6.36 10.80 -9.93
N GLN A 148 6.62 11.99 -10.51
CA GLN A 148 7.09 13.15 -9.75
C GLN A 148 6.02 13.74 -8.83
N ARG A 149 4.80 13.95 -9.36
CA ARG A 149 3.68 14.45 -8.55
C ARG A 149 2.63 13.38 -8.40
N GLN A 150 2.56 12.83 -7.22
CA GLN A 150 1.82 11.63 -6.88
C GLN A 150 0.44 11.99 -6.34
N GLY A 151 -0.60 11.33 -6.87
CA GLY A 151 -1.96 11.43 -6.37
C GLY A 151 -2.48 10.09 -5.89
N LEU A 152 -3.38 10.10 -4.93
CA LEU A 152 -4.16 8.93 -4.50
C LEU A 152 -5.53 9.34 -3.98
N GLY A 153 -6.47 8.39 -3.97
CA GLY A 153 -7.76 8.52 -3.33
C GLY A 153 -7.83 7.73 -2.04
N VAL A 154 -8.39 8.31 -0.99
CA VAL A 154 -8.57 7.65 0.29
C VAL A 154 -10.00 7.87 0.81
N TRP A 155 -10.63 6.80 1.33
CA TRP A 155 -11.94 6.93 1.96
C TRP A 155 -11.87 7.86 3.17
N VAL A 156 -12.77 8.83 3.28
CA VAL A 156 -12.75 9.83 4.37
C VAL A 156 -12.91 9.21 5.75
N HIS A 157 -13.49 8.03 5.86
CA HIS A 157 -13.60 7.29 7.12
C HIS A 157 -12.33 6.49 7.47
N ASN A 158 -11.41 6.29 6.53
CA ASN A 158 -10.17 5.53 6.73
C ASN A 158 -9.08 6.41 7.35
N GLN A 159 -9.30 6.87 8.58
CA GLN A 159 -8.39 7.75 9.30
C GLN A 159 -6.98 7.15 9.49
N GLY A 160 -6.88 5.82 9.55
CA GLY A 160 -5.59 5.14 9.64
C GLY A 160 -4.74 5.32 8.38
N ALA A 161 -5.36 5.18 7.20
CA ALA A 161 -4.68 5.40 5.93
C ALA A 161 -4.32 6.88 5.72
N ILE A 162 -5.25 7.80 6.05
CA ILE A 162 -4.99 9.25 5.95
C ILE A 162 -3.74 9.61 6.75
N LYS A 163 -3.67 9.25 8.03
CA LYS A 163 -2.50 9.51 8.88
C LYS A 163 -1.22 8.87 8.34
N ALA A 164 -1.32 7.66 7.78
CA ALA A 164 -0.16 7.00 7.17
C ALA A 164 0.34 7.79 5.96
N TYR A 165 -0.55 8.27 5.08
CA TYR A 165 -0.17 9.09 3.92
C TYR A 165 0.37 10.46 4.34
N GLU A 166 -0.24 11.13 5.32
CA GLU A 166 0.28 12.38 5.88
C GLU A 166 1.72 12.22 6.41
N SER A 167 2.00 11.09 7.09
CA SER A 167 3.34 10.81 7.65
C SER A 167 4.44 10.67 6.60
N ILE A 168 4.08 10.40 5.34
CA ILE A 168 5.02 10.30 4.21
C ILE A 168 4.96 11.51 3.27
N GLY A 169 4.20 12.54 3.65
CA GLY A 169 4.20 13.85 3.00
C GLY A 169 3.01 14.14 2.09
N PHE A 170 1.99 13.30 2.06
CA PHE A 170 0.75 13.63 1.35
C PHE A 170 -0.06 14.67 2.12
N SER A 171 -0.74 15.53 1.38
CA SER A 171 -1.74 16.47 1.89
C SER A 171 -3.04 16.35 1.14
N VAL A 172 -4.15 16.64 1.80
CA VAL A 172 -5.48 16.66 1.18
C VAL A 172 -5.51 17.71 0.08
N ALA A 173 -6.08 17.36 -1.07
CA ALA A 173 -6.27 18.23 -2.23
C ALA A 173 -7.73 18.22 -2.68
N GLY A 174 -8.32 19.42 -2.73
CA GLY A 174 -9.72 19.59 -3.12
C GLY A 174 -10.72 19.14 -2.04
N GLU A 175 -11.97 19.05 -2.45
CA GLU A 175 -13.08 18.62 -1.60
C GLU A 175 -13.28 17.12 -1.66
N LYS A 176 -14.01 16.57 -0.67
CA LYS A 176 -14.41 15.17 -0.69
C LYS A 176 -15.41 14.92 -1.82
N MET A 177 -15.29 13.80 -2.49
CA MET A 177 -16.11 13.38 -3.62
C MET A 177 -16.96 12.17 -3.26
N ALA A 178 -18.20 12.15 -3.74
CA ALA A 178 -19.06 10.99 -3.60
C ALA A 178 -18.56 9.84 -4.49
N SER A 179 -18.53 8.63 -3.93
CA SER A 179 -18.14 7.45 -4.68
C SER A 179 -19.28 6.98 -5.62
N THR A 180 -18.95 6.73 -6.87
CA THR A 180 -19.87 6.10 -7.83
C THR A 180 -19.98 4.58 -7.63
N SER A 181 -18.91 3.94 -7.17
CA SER A 181 -18.86 2.49 -6.92
C SER A 181 -19.42 2.08 -5.55
N ARG A 182 -19.52 3.04 -4.60
CA ARG A 182 -20.06 2.81 -3.24
C ARG A 182 -20.99 3.96 -2.85
N PRO A 183 -22.27 3.90 -3.20
CA PRO A 183 -23.24 4.93 -2.84
C PRO A 183 -23.24 5.23 -1.33
N GLY A 184 -23.26 6.52 -0.97
CA GLY A 184 -23.19 6.97 0.41
C GLY A 184 -21.78 7.04 1.03
N SER A 185 -20.77 6.57 0.32
CA SER A 185 -19.37 6.72 0.72
C SER A 185 -18.71 7.90 0.03
N TYR A 186 -17.74 8.52 0.71
CA TYR A 186 -16.98 9.65 0.20
C TYR A 186 -15.47 9.32 0.27
N PHE A 187 -14.76 9.78 -0.75
CA PHE A 187 -13.30 9.75 -0.76
C PHE A 187 -12.75 11.15 -0.99
N GLN A 188 -11.49 11.34 -0.68
CA GLN A 188 -10.77 12.58 -0.94
C GLN A 188 -9.46 12.29 -1.63
N HIS A 189 -9.01 13.22 -2.45
CA HIS A 189 -7.69 13.15 -3.06
C HIS A 189 -6.64 13.61 -2.05
N MET A 190 -5.49 12.96 -2.09
CA MET A 190 -4.28 13.42 -1.44
C MET A 190 -3.15 13.46 -2.46
N VAL A 191 -2.29 14.46 -2.35
CA VAL A 191 -1.18 14.67 -3.27
C VAL A 191 0.12 14.93 -2.54
N ARG A 192 1.23 14.56 -3.18
CA ARG A 192 2.57 14.98 -2.78
C ARG A 192 3.50 15.07 -3.98
N ASP A 193 4.58 15.81 -3.85
CA ASP A 193 5.71 15.73 -4.77
C ASP A 193 6.68 14.63 -4.30
N SER A 194 7.36 13.95 -5.24
CA SER A 194 8.45 13.03 -4.90
C SER A 194 9.58 13.79 -4.21
N LYS A 195 10.28 13.11 -3.36
CA LYS A 195 11.45 13.66 -2.63
C LYS A 195 12.71 13.57 -3.47
#